data_62d8e1b670baa0d06e31879bc7bb547e
#
_entry.id   62d8e1b670baa0d06e31879bc7bb547e
#
_cell.length_a   1.000
_cell.length_b   1.000
_cell.length_c   1.000
_cell.angle_alpha   90.00
_cell.angle_beta   90.00
_cell.angle_gamma   90.00
#
_symmetry.space_group_name_H-M   'P 1'
#
loop_
_entity.id
_entity.type
_entity.pdbx_description
1 polymer ?
#
loop_
_entity_poly.entity_id
_entity_poly.type
_entity_poly.pdbx_seq_one_letter_code
_entity_poly.pdbx_strand_id
1 'polypeptide(L)'
;MITVRRSDERGRTKIGWLDSRHSFSFGEYSDPEFESFGALRVINEDWVAGGAGFPPHPHSDMEIVTYIVGGAISHKDSSGGGTISPGEIQRMSAGSGIVHAEFNASASEVCHLLQIWIMPSKRGITPGYEQKKINPDAIANHFARIAGPEPSPNEVRLVQDAEIWAARLDADNEAVHTLRPGRRAWLHVVKGEVQVGEESLKAGDAAALTDMTQIQVRSRAPSEVLLFDLA
;
A
#
# COMPACT_ATOMS: atom_id res chain seq x y z
N MET A 1 -10.93 2.95 18.68
CA MET A 1 -11.38 4.25 18.09
C MET A 1 -11.22 4.17 16.57
N ILE A 2 -12.11 4.78 15.78
CA ILE A 2 -12.04 4.83 14.29
C ILE A 2 -11.94 6.30 13.88
N THR A 3 -10.88 6.66 13.15
CA THR A 3 -10.71 7.99 12.56
C THR A 3 -10.64 7.82 11.04
N VAL A 4 -11.60 8.38 10.34
CA VAL A 4 -11.71 8.22 8.88
C VAL A 4 -10.88 9.27 8.16
N ARG A 5 -10.21 8.86 7.08
CA ARG A 5 -9.57 9.72 6.09
C ARG A 5 -10.33 9.57 4.78
N ARG A 6 -11.10 10.55 4.39
CA ARG A 6 -11.87 10.52 3.13
C ARG A 6 -10.96 10.70 1.92
N SER A 7 -11.32 10.07 0.82
CA SER A 7 -10.57 10.14 -0.43
C SER A 7 -10.42 11.56 -0.98
N ASP A 8 -11.45 12.39 -0.84
CA ASP A 8 -11.49 13.77 -1.30
C ASP A 8 -10.76 14.76 -0.37
N GLU A 9 -10.45 14.35 0.86
CA GLU A 9 -9.66 15.12 1.83
C GLU A 9 -8.15 14.91 1.64
N ARG A 10 -7.73 13.88 0.90
CA ARG A 10 -6.31 13.57 0.66
C ARG A 10 -5.63 14.66 -0.18
N GLY A 11 -4.33 14.83 0.04
CA GLY A 11 -3.50 15.66 -0.82
C GLY A 11 -3.56 15.22 -2.28
N ARG A 12 -3.29 16.14 -3.20
CA ARG A 12 -3.29 15.83 -4.63
C ARG A 12 -2.12 16.49 -5.34
N THR A 13 -1.39 15.69 -6.13
CA THR A 13 -0.47 16.16 -7.15
C THR A 13 -1.06 15.78 -8.52
N LYS A 14 -1.26 16.78 -9.37
CA LYS A 14 -1.70 16.55 -10.76
C LYS A 14 -0.79 17.29 -11.73
N ILE A 15 -0.02 16.52 -12.48
CA ILE A 15 0.84 16.99 -13.57
C ILE A 15 0.51 16.19 -14.83
N GLY A 16 0.98 16.59 -16.00
CA GLY A 16 0.52 16.04 -17.27
C GLY A 16 0.41 14.52 -17.39
N TRP A 17 1.29 13.77 -16.75
CA TRP A 17 1.36 12.31 -16.84
C TRP A 17 0.97 11.60 -15.53
N LEU A 18 0.80 12.32 -14.41
CA LEU A 18 0.53 11.77 -13.09
C LEU A 18 -0.67 12.48 -12.46
N ASP A 19 -1.64 11.70 -11.97
CA ASP A 19 -2.62 12.12 -10.97
C ASP A 19 -2.36 11.26 -9.71
N SER A 20 -1.97 11.88 -8.61
CA SER A 20 -1.60 11.22 -7.35
C SER A 20 -2.43 11.75 -6.20
N ARG A 21 -2.87 10.84 -5.31
CA ARG A 21 -3.57 11.15 -4.06
C ARG A 21 -2.72 10.73 -2.88
N HIS A 22 -2.51 11.64 -1.94
CA HIS A 22 -1.63 11.46 -0.80
C HIS A 22 -2.42 11.29 0.49
N SER A 23 -2.40 10.10 1.10
CA SER A 23 -3.05 9.87 2.40
C SER A 23 -2.32 10.58 3.54
N PHE A 24 -1.01 10.80 3.39
CA PHE A 24 -0.14 11.49 4.34
C PHE A 24 0.61 12.63 3.65
N SER A 25 1.24 13.52 4.41
CA SER A 25 2.09 14.59 3.89
C SER A 25 3.16 14.02 2.95
N PHE A 26 3.23 14.56 1.73
CA PHE A 26 4.15 14.11 0.69
C PHE A 26 4.45 15.23 -0.32
N GLY A 27 5.72 15.39 -0.70
CA GLY A 27 6.13 16.44 -1.63
C GLY A 27 5.79 17.83 -1.11
N GLU A 28 5.01 18.57 -1.88
CA GLU A 28 4.53 19.91 -1.50
C GLU A 28 3.25 19.88 -0.65
N TYR A 29 2.58 18.73 -0.56
CA TYR A 29 1.41 18.58 0.29
C TYR A 29 1.83 18.37 1.75
N SER A 30 1.32 19.19 2.66
CA SER A 30 1.55 19.11 4.10
C SER A 30 0.23 19.15 4.86
N ASP A 31 0.02 18.16 5.71
CA ASP A 31 -1.13 18.04 6.61
C ASP A 31 -0.60 17.56 7.98
N PRO A 32 -0.54 18.45 8.99
CA PRO A 32 0.01 18.09 10.31
C PRO A 32 -0.75 16.98 11.04
N GLU A 33 -2.02 16.74 10.72
CA GLU A 33 -2.81 15.67 11.30
C GLU A 33 -2.53 14.32 10.62
N PHE A 34 -1.98 14.34 9.40
CA PHE A 34 -1.68 13.17 8.60
C PHE A 34 -0.24 13.19 8.07
N GLU A 35 0.74 13.25 8.95
CA GLU A 35 2.15 13.11 8.56
C GLU A 35 2.57 11.65 8.41
N SER A 36 2.05 10.78 9.29
CA SER A 36 2.30 9.33 9.30
C SER A 36 1.31 8.64 10.23
N PHE A 37 1.24 7.32 10.14
CA PHE A 37 0.55 6.51 11.14
C PHE A 37 1.49 5.39 11.63
N GLY A 38 2.13 5.60 12.77
CA GLY A 38 3.22 4.74 13.22
C GLY A 38 4.38 4.73 12.22
N ALA A 39 4.83 3.55 11.84
CA ALA A 39 5.87 3.39 10.82
C ALA A 39 5.37 3.61 9.37
N LEU A 40 4.06 3.64 9.14
CA LEU A 40 3.48 3.90 7.83
C LEU A 40 3.59 5.39 7.50
N ARG A 41 4.43 5.72 6.50
CA ARG A 41 4.80 7.10 6.17
C ARG A 41 4.11 7.63 4.92
N VAL A 42 3.86 6.77 3.92
CA VAL A 42 3.25 7.16 2.65
C VAL A 42 2.25 6.10 2.21
N ILE A 43 1.10 6.53 1.74
CA ILE A 43 0.25 5.83 0.78
C ILE A 43 -0.11 6.86 -0.28
N ASN A 44 0.53 6.74 -1.44
CA ASN A 44 0.16 7.48 -2.64
C ASN A 44 -0.63 6.54 -3.56
N GLU A 45 -1.74 7.00 -4.02
CA GLU A 45 -2.55 6.33 -5.04
C GLU A 45 -2.34 7.06 -6.36
N ASP A 46 -1.67 6.39 -7.29
CA ASP A 46 -1.12 6.99 -8.49
C ASP A 46 -1.79 6.44 -9.75
N TRP A 47 -2.18 7.36 -10.63
CA TRP A 47 -2.57 7.07 -12.02
C TRP A 47 -1.50 7.62 -12.94
N VAL A 48 -0.72 6.70 -13.53
CA VAL A 48 0.43 7.01 -14.40
C VAL A 48 0.02 6.80 -15.84
N ALA A 49 0.11 7.85 -16.67
CA ALA A 49 -0.23 7.78 -18.10
C ALA A 49 0.68 6.79 -18.85
N GLY A 50 0.16 6.25 -19.97
CA GLY A 50 0.95 5.39 -20.87
C GLY A 50 2.19 6.10 -21.37
N GLY A 51 3.31 5.36 -21.46
CA GLY A 51 4.61 5.86 -21.90
C GLY A 51 5.33 6.80 -20.92
N ALA A 52 4.76 7.03 -19.72
CA ALA A 52 5.31 7.92 -18.71
C ALA A 52 5.71 7.15 -17.44
N GLY A 53 6.31 7.86 -16.48
CA GLY A 53 6.74 7.28 -15.23
C GLY A 53 7.72 8.18 -14.47
N PHE A 54 8.27 7.64 -13.42
CA PHE A 54 9.23 8.31 -12.54
C PHE A 54 10.65 8.03 -13.06
N PRO A 55 11.38 9.07 -13.54
CA PRO A 55 12.76 8.92 -14.00
C PRO A 55 13.68 8.52 -12.83
N PRO A 56 14.95 8.17 -13.07
CA PRO A 56 15.88 7.78 -12.03
C PRO A 56 15.91 8.78 -10.87
N HIS A 57 15.61 8.29 -9.67
CA HIS A 57 15.59 9.08 -8.44
C HIS A 57 16.10 8.24 -7.25
N PRO A 58 16.74 8.90 -6.25
CA PRO A 58 17.34 8.20 -5.12
C PRO A 58 16.35 8.01 -3.97
N HIS A 59 16.56 6.90 -3.22
CA HIS A 59 15.96 6.65 -1.91
C HIS A 59 17.01 6.13 -0.94
N SER A 60 16.79 6.37 0.35
CA SER A 60 17.55 5.77 1.45
C SER A 60 16.64 5.52 2.66
N ASP A 61 16.97 4.47 3.43
CA ASP A 61 16.32 4.16 4.70
C ASP A 61 14.78 4.13 4.63
N MET A 62 14.25 3.43 3.60
CA MET A 62 12.82 3.27 3.38
C MET A 62 12.50 1.87 2.85
N GLU A 63 11.43 1.27 3.35
CA GLU A 63 10.79 0.11 2.75
C GLU A 63 9.70 0.63 1.80
N ILE A 64 9.89 0.42 0.50
CA ILE A 64 8.98 0.90 -0.56
C ILE A 64 8.25 -0.31 -1.11
N VAL A 65 6.93 -0.30 -0.97
CA VAL A 65 6.05 -1.37 -1.44
C VAL A 65 5.15 -0.84 -2.55
N THR A 66 5.10 -1.57 -3.66
CA THR A 66 4.23 -1.26 -4.80
C THR A 66 3.13 -2.31 -4.90
N TYR A 67 1.88 -1.86 -4.95
CA TYR A 67 0.69 -2.67 -5.13
C TYR A 67 -0.09 -2.19 -6.37
N ILE A 68 -0.21 -3.06 -7.38
CA ILE A 68 -0.85 -2.69 -8.65
C ILE A 68 -2.35 -2.95 -8.59
N VAL A 69 -3.14 -1.92 -8.86
CA VAL A 69 -4.61 -1.96 -8.92
C VAL A 69 -5.09 -2.23 -10.35
N GLY A 70 -4.36 -1.73 -11.35
CA GLY A 70 -4.65 -1.93 -12.77
C GLY A 70 -3.47 -1.50 -13.65
N GLY A 71 -3.32 -2.08 -14.83
CA GLY A 71 -2.14 -1.85 -15.67
C GLY A 71 -0.90 -2.58 -15.16
N ALA A 72 0.30 -2.04 -15.40
CA ALA A 72 1.56 -2.60 -14.92
C ALA A 72 2.65 -1.53 -14.83
N ILE A 73 3.59 -1.68 -13.90
CA ILE A 73 4.80 -0.83 -13.76
C ILE A 73 6.05 -1.66 -14.04
N SER A 74 6.93 -1.11 -14.84
CA SER A 74 8.29 -1.61 -15.04
C SER A 74 9.23 -0.87 -14.10
N HIS A 75 9.81 -1.60 -13.15
CA HIS A 75 10.82 -1.12 -12.22
C HIS A 75 12.22 -1.46 -12.75
N LYS A 76 13.16 -0.54 -12.58
CA LYS A 76 14.58 -0.74 -12.89
C LYS A 76 15.46 -0.04 -11.87
N ASP A 77 16.41 -0.76 -11.31
CA ASP A 77 17.43 -0.24 -10.41
C ASP A 77 18.83 -0.75 -10.78
N SER A 78 19.85 -0.43 -9.98
CA SER A 78 21.23 -0.84 -10.20
C SER A 78 21.49 -2.36 -10.04
N SER A 79 20.56 -3.09 -9.40
CA SER A 79 20.66 -4.53 -9.14
C SER A 79 19.82 -5.38 -10.09
N GLY A 80 18.90 -4.74 -10.86
CA GLY A 80 18.01 -5.44 -11.78
C GLY A 80 16.73 -4.67 -12.09
N GLY A 81 15.67 -5.41 -12.27
CA GLY A 81 14.35 -4.86 -12.51
C GLY A 81 13.33 -5.92 -12.87
N GLY A 82 12.08 -5.51 -12.97
CA GLY A 82 10.97 -6.39 -13.31
C GLY A 82 9.72 -5.58 -13.66
N THR A 83 8.71 -6.27 -14.14
CA THR A 83 7.38 -5.69 -14.35
C THR A 83 6.45 -6.26 -13.32
N ILE A 84 5.72 -5.39 -12.63
CA ILE A 84 4.75 -5.72 -11.59
C ILE A 84 3.35 -5.49 -12.16
N SER A 85 2.46 -6.45 -11.95
CA SER A 85 1.09 -6.48 -12.46
C SER A 85 0.08 -6.74 -11.33
N PRO A 86 -1.24 -6.57 -11.55
CA PRO A 86 -2.26 -6.91 -10.56
C PRO A 86 -2.13 -8.36 -10.08
N GLY A 87 -2.29 -8.56 -8.76
CA GLY A 87 -2.08 -9.87 -8.11
C GLY A 87 -0.64 -10.15 -7.73
N GLU A 88 0.23 -9.13 -7.83
CA GLU A 88 1.61 -9.18 -7.35
C GLU A 88 1.85 -8.07 -6.33
N ILE A 89 2.83 -8.29 -5.47
CA ILE A 89 3.37 -7.29 -4.55
C ILE A 89 4.88 -7.21 -4.76
N GLN A 90 5.39 -5.99 -4.80
CA GLN A 90 6.83 -5.71 -4.85
C GLN A 90 7.24 -4.97 -3.59
N ARG A 91 8.43 -5.28 -3.09
CA ARG A 91 9.11 -4.50 -2.05
C ARG A 91 10.55 -4.21 -2.46
N MET A 92 10.94 -2.95 -2.34
CA MET A 92 12.30 -2.48 -2.44
C MET A 92 12.72 -1.89 -1.08
N SER A 93 13.75 -2.46 -0.45
CA SER A 93 14.44 -1.85 0.69
C SER A 93 15.49 -0.89 0.16
N ALA A 94 15.34 0.40 0.41
CA ALA A 94 16.29 1.40 -0.04
C ALA A 94 17.62 1.37 0.75
N GLY A 95 17.57 0.98 2.03
CA GLY A 95 18.72 0.75 2.89
C GLY A 95 19.76 1.87 2.84
N SER A 96 21.04 1.54 2.60
CA SER A 96 22.14 2.51 2.54
C SER A 96 22.07 3.46 1.33
N GLY A 97 21.12 3.25 0.42
CA GLY A 97 20.88 4.09 -0.75
C GLY A 97 20.72 3.25 -2.03
N ILE A 98 19.73 3.64 -2.83
CA ILE A 98 19.47 3.07 -4.16
C ILE A 98 18.96 4.16 -5.09
N VAL A 99 19.22 4.00 -6.38
CA VAL A 99 18.62 4.81 -7.44
C VAL A 99 17.79 3.88 -8.30
N HIS A 100 16.51 4.21 -8.47
CA HIS A 100 15.60 3.44 -9.30
C HIS A 100 14.75 4.32 -10.22
N ALA A 101 14.13 3.68 -11.19
CA ALA A 101 13.14 4.29 -12.09
C ALA A 101 11.92 3.37 -12.19
N GLU A 102 10.75 3.97 -12.34
CA GLU A 102 9.48 3.25 -12.46
C GLU A 102 8.68 3.83 -13.62
N PHE A 103 8.42 3.04 -14.66
CA PHE A 103 7.69 3.49 -15.83
C PHE A 103 6.46 2.60 -16.06
N ASN A 104 5.39 3.23 -16.53
CA ASN A 104 4.23 2.47 -17.01
C ASN A 104 4.68 1.51 -18.11
N ALA A 105 4.37 0.22 -17.96
CA ALA A 105 4.75 -0.81 -18.92
C ALA A 105 3.97 -0.72 -20.24
N SER A 106 2.82 0.00 -20.26
CA SER A 106 2.03 0.27 -21.46
C SER A 106 2.41 1.63 -22.03
N ALA A 107 2.43 1.73 -23.36
CA ALA A 107 2.63 3.00 -24.05
C ALA A 107 1.37 3.88 -24.11
N SER A 108 0.18 3.33 -23.86
CA SER A 108 -1.11 4.00 -24.08
C SER A 108 -2.10 3.91 -22.92
N GLU A 109 -2.08 2.79 -22.16
CA GLU A 109 -3.02 2.55 -21.08
C GLU A 109 -2.52 3.16 -19.77
N VAL A 110 -3.45 3.62 -18.93
CA VAL A 110 -3.11 4.13 -17.59
C VAL A 110 -2.74 2.98 -16.65
N CYS A 111 -1.67 3.14 -15.89
CA CYS A 111 -1.38 2.29 -14.74
C CYS A 111 -1.91 2.92 -13.46
N HIS A 112 -2.66 2.16 -12.66
CA HIS A 112 -3.17 2.55 -11.35
C HIS A 112 -2.50 1.69 -10.28
N LEU A 113 -1.84 2.32 -9.32
CA LEU A 113 -1.08 1.66 -8.28
C LEU A 113 -1.17 2.39 -6.92
N LEU A 114 -0.83 1.67 -5.87
CA LEU A 114 -0.52 2.24 -4.56
C LEU A 114 1.00 2.15 -4.33
N GLN A 115 1.62 3.31 -4.06
CA GLN A 115 3.00 3.40 -3.60
C GLN A 115 2.97 3.61 -2.09
N ILE A 116 3.53 2.65 -1.35
CA ILE A 116 3.45 2.55 0.11
C ILE A 116 4.87 2.63 0.67
N TRP A 117 5.11 3.54 1.63
CA TRP A 117 6.39 3.65 2.29
C TRP A 117 6.27 3.37 3.78
N ILE A 118 7.11 2.48 4.27
CA ILE A 118 7.21 2.12 5.69
C ILE A 118 8.62 2.43 6.17
N MET A 119 8.72 3.18 7.26
CA MET A 119 10.01 3.47 7.89
C MET A 119 10.62 2.18 8.44
N PRO A 120 11.87 1.82 8.07
CA PRO A 120 12.49 0.62 8.60
C PRO A 120 12.88 0.78 10.05
N SER A 121 12.89 -0.31 10.82
CA SER A 121 13.39 -0.33 12.20
C SER A 121 14.91 -0.22 12.30
N LYS A 122 15.62 -0.44 11.20
CA LYS A 122 17.09 -0.40 11.11
C LYS A 122 17.50 0.37 9.86
N ARG A 123 18.37 1.37 10.05
CA ARG A 123 18.94 2.18 8.96
C ARG A 123 20.20 1.53 8.36
N GLY A 124 20.56 1.95 7.16
CA GLY A 124 21.81 1.57 6.50
C GLY A 124 21.94 0.10 6.15
N ILE A 125 20.81 -0.62 6.05
CA ILE A 125 20.81 -2.02 5.61
C ILE A 125 21.23 -2.13 4.14
N THR A 126 21.62 -3.31 3.70
CA THR A 126 21.88 -3.58 2.28
C THR A 126 20.57 -3.40 1.49
N PRO A 127 20.57 -2.61 0.41
CA PRO A 127 19.45 -2.51 -0.49
C PRO A 127 19.00 -3.87 -1.01
N GLY A 128 17.73 -4.04 -1.25
CA GLY A 128 17.20 -5.32 -1.72
C GLY A 128 15.84 -5.19 -2.39
N TYR A 129 15.54 -6.17 -3.24
CA TYR A 129 14.32 -6.23 -4.04
C TYR A 129 13.65 -7.59 -3.88
N GLU A 130 12.35 -7.61 -3.74
CA GLU A 130 11.51 -8.80 -3.77
C GLU A 130 10.22 -8.54 -4.53
N GLN A 131 9.78 -9.53 -5.31
CA GLN A 131 8.48 -9.54 -5.98
C GLN A 131 7.85 -10.91 -5.77
N LYS A 132 6.57 -10.92 -5.38
CA LYS A 132 5.82 -12.14 -5.09
C LYS A 132 4.42 -12.08 -5.70
N LYS A 133 3.90 -13.23 -6.09
CA LYS A 133 2.50 -13.38 -6.48
C LYS A 133 1.64 -13.56 -5.24
N ILE A 134 0.57 -12.79 -5.16
CA ILE A 134 -0.45 -12.94 -4.13
C ILE A 134 -1.36 -14.08 -4.56
N ASN A 135 -1.53 -15.07 -3.69
CA ASN A 135 -2.48 -16.16 -3.95
C ASN A 135 -3.91 -15.59 -3.89
N PRO A 136 -4.68 -15.58 -5.00
CA PRO A 136 -6.02 -15.02 -5.04
C PRO A 136 -7.01 -15.76 -4.10
N ASP A 137 -6.84 -17.06 -3.92
CA ASP A 137 -7.70 -17.85 -3.03
C ASP A 137 -7.40 -17.53 -1.55
N ALA A 138 -6.15 -17.13 -1.24
CA ALA A 138 -5.76 -16.77 0.11
C ALA A 138 -6.36 -15.45 0.58
N ILE A 139 -6.73 -14.55 -0.31
CA ILE A 139 -7.34 -13.26 0.01
C ILE A 139 -8.84 -13.20 -0.27
N ALA A 140 -9.46 -14.31 -0.74
CA ALA A 140 -10.86 -14.37 -1.09
C ALA A 140 -11.73 -14.47 0.17
N ASN A 141 -12.48 -13.41 0.48
CA ASN A 141 -13.37 -13.27 1.63
C ASN A 141 -12.70 -13.43 3.02
N HIS A 142 -11.38 -13.28 3.10
CA HIS A 142 -10.64 -13.21 4.36
C HIS A 142 -9.33 -12.44 4.20
N PHE A 143 -8.77 -11.96 5.31
CA PHE A 143 -7.47 -11.34 5.31
C PHE A 143 -6.36 -12.39 5.20
N ALA A 144 -5.43 -12.18 4.25
CA ALA A 144 -4.18 -12.91 4.20
C ALA A 144 -3.00 -11.93 4.22
N ARG A 145 -1.94 -12.28 4.94
CA ARG A 145 -0.73 -11.48 4.99
C ARG A 145 0.02 -11.59 3.67
N ILE A 146 0.46 -10.44 3.16
CA ILE A 146 1.23 -10.32 1.91
C ILE A 146 2.62 -9.75 2.14
N ALA A 147 2.87 -9.10 3.30
CA ALA A 147 4.16 -8.59 3.71
C ALA A 147 4.32 -8.61 5.23
N GLY A 148 5.54 -8.83 5.73
CA GLY A 148 5.82 -8.79 7.17
C GLY A 148 7.30 -9.05 7.50
N PRO A 149 7.71 -8.96 8.80
CA PRO A 149 9.10 -9.11 9.22
C PRO A 149 9.63 -10.55 9.04
N GLU A 150 8.76 -11.54 9.21
CA GLU A 150 9.04 -12.97 9.05
C GLU A 150 8.12 -13.54 7.96
N PRO A 151 8.49 -13.36 6.66
CA PRO A 151 7.60 -13.70 5.56
C PRO A 151 7.55 -15.21 5.30
N SER A 152 6.35 -15.68 4.92
CA SER A 152 6.16 -16.96 4.24
C SER A 152 6.67 -16.89 2.79
N PRO A 153 6.79 -17.99 2.06
CA PRO A 153 7.36 -18.01 0.69
C PRO A 153 6.67 -17.05 -0.31
N ASN A 154 5.38 -16.77 -0.11
CA ASN A 154 4.57 -15.91 -1.00
C ASN A 154 4.42 -14.47 -0.47
N GLU A 155 5.12 -14.12 0.59
CA GLU A 155 5.11 -12.78 1.20
C GLU A 155 6.43 -12.07 0.95
N VAL A 156 6.42 -10.74 0.90
CA VAL A 156 7.65 -9.96 0.87
C VAL A 156 8.06 -9.57 2.30
N ARG A 157 9.38 -9.48 2.51
CA ARG A 157 9.93 -9.13 3.82
C ARG A 157 9.88 -7.62 4.05
N LEU A 158 9.47 -7.21 5.27
CA LEU A 158 9.62 -5.85 5.78
C LEU A 158 10.66 -5.81 6.91
N VAL A 159 11.55 -4.83 6.88
CA VAL A 159 12.49 -4.58 7.98
C VAL A 159 11.86 -3.61 8.99
N GLN A 160 10.66 -3.99 9.45
CA GLN A 160 9.89 -3.25 10.46
C GLN A 160 8.92 -4.23 11.13
N ASP A 161 8.54 -3.97 12.39
CA ASP A 161 7.41 -4.63 13.04
C ASP A 161 6.08 -4.06 12.51
N ALA A 162 5.85 -4.37 11.25
CA ALA A 162 4.66 -4.00 10.48
C ALA A 162 4.27 -5.16 9.58
N GLU A 163 2.98 -5.33 9.37
CA GLU A 163 2.43 -6.35 8.48
C GLU A 163 1.45 -5.71 7.52
N ILE A 164 1.43 -6.15 6.26
CA ILE A 164 0.42 -5.77 5.26
C ILE A 164 -0.42 -7.00 4.98
N TRP A 165 -1.72 -6.82 5.13
CA TRP A 165 -2.75 -7.82 4.86
C TRP A 165 -3.65 -7.35 3.72
N ALA A 166 -4.06 -8.26 2.85
CA ALA A 166 -5.01 -7.98 1.78
C ALA A 166 -6.26 -8.83 1.94
N ALA A 167 -7.41 -8.32 1.50
CA ALA A 167 -8.64 -9.09 1.33
C ALA A 167 -9.39 -8.61 0.10
N ARG A 168 -9.95 -9.57 -0.66
CA ARG A 168 -10.95 -9.35 -1.70
C ARG A 168 -12.27 -9.93 -1.22
N LEU A 169 -13.28 -9.09 -1.13
CA LEU A 169 -14.57 -9.46 -0.58
C LEU A 169 -15.63 -9.43 -1.69
N ASP A 170 -16.36 -10.51 -1.84
CA ASP A 170 -17.61 -10.50 -2.58
C ASP A 170 -18.65 -9.65 -1.84
N ALA A 171 -19.70 -9.21 -2.54
CA ALA A 171 -20.77 -8.45 -1.90
C ALA A 171 -21.35 -9.22 -0.70
N ASP A 172 -21.67 -8.49 0.37
CA ASP A 172 -22.23 -8.97 1.64
C ASP A 172 -21.37 -9.96 2.44
N ASN A 173 -20.12 -10.19 2.01
CA ASN A 173 -19.15 -10.96 2.78
C ASN A 173 -18.37 -10.07 3.77
N GLU A 174 -17.69 -10.73 4.71
CA GLU A 174 -16.86 -10.07 5.71
C GLU A 174 -15.51 -10.75 5.88
N ALA A 175 -14.50 -9.96 6.24
CA ALA A 175 -13.22 -10.45 6.71
C ALA A 175 -12.92 -9.88 8.09
N VAL A 176 -12.28 -10.71 8.92
CA VAL A 176 -11.91 -10.35 10.28
C VAL A 176 -10.41 -10.47 10.47
N HIS A 177 -9.79 -9.45 11.06
CA HIS A 177 -8.41 -9.47 11.49
C HIS A 177 -8.32 -9.25 13.00
N THR A 178 -7.46 -10.02 13.67
CA THR A 178 -7.23 -9.89 15.11
C THR A 178 -5.89 -9.23 15.36
N LEU A 179 -5.90 -8.07 16.00
CA LEU A 179 -4.71 -7.35 16.41
C LEU A 179 -4.14 -7.93 17.71
N ARG A 180 -2.83 -8.06 17.77
CA ARG A 180 -2.13 -8.33 19.03
C ARG A 180 -2.26 -7.13 19.98
N PRO A 181 -2.19 -7.31 21.30
CA PRO A 181 -2.26 -6.20 22.27
C PRO A 181 -1.23 -5.10 21.95
N GLY A 182 -1.66 -3.84 22.05
CA GLY A 182 -0.81 -2.67 21.83
C GLY A 182 -0.62 -2.27 20.36
N ARG A 183 -1.16 -3.05 19.40
CA ARG A 183 -1.08 -2.72 17.98
C ARG A 183 -2.25 -1.85 17.54
N ARG A 184 -2.05 -1.20 16.42
CA ARG A 184 -3.03 -0.36 15.73
C ARG A 184 -3.04 -0.72 14.25
N ALA A 185 -4.10 -0.35 13.54
CA ALA A 185 -4.17 -0.63 12.13
C ALA A 185 -4.59 0.58 11.32
N TRP A 186 -4.12 0.62 10.07
CA TRP A 186 -4.62 1.49 9.03
C TRP A 186 -5.30 0.64 7.97
N LEU A 187 -6.59 0.86 7.72
CA LEU A 187 -7.33 0.23 6.66
C LEU A 187 -7.43 1.18 5.47
N HIS A 188 -7.11 0.69 4.27
CA HIS A 188 -7.25 1.44 3.01
C HIS A 188 -8.16 0.67 2.05
N VAL A 189 -9.20 1.32 1.53
CA VAL A 189 -10.12 0.72 0.56
C VAL A 189 -9.56 0.94 -0.85
N VAL A 190 -9.11 -0.14 -1.49
CA VAL A 190 -8.54 -0.12 -2.84
C VAL A 190 -9.63 -0.04 -3.88
N LYS A 191 -10.71 -0.82 -3.71
CA LYS A 191 -11.87 -0.87 -4.60
C LYS A 191 -13.14 -1.15 -3.80
N GLY A 192 -14.29 -0.72 -4.34
CA GLY A 192 -15.60 -1.04 -3.81
C GLY A 192 -16.04 -0.15 -2.65
N GLU A 193 -16.86 -0.72 -1.77
CA GLU A 193 -17.42 -0.07 -0.59
C GLU A 193 -17.50 -1.07 0.56
N VAL A 194 -16.97 -0.68 1.72
CA VAL A 194 -16.95 -1.51 2.91
C VAL A 194 -17.48 -0.76 4.13
N GLN A 195 -17.92 -1.51 5.12
CA GLN A 195 -18.29 -1.01 6.43
C GLN A 195 -17.32 -1.52 7.50
N VAL A 196 -16.88 -0.61 8.37
CA VAL A 196 -16.04 -0.90 9.54
C VAL A 196 -16.64 -0.21 10.75
N GLY A 197 -17.17 -0.97 11.69
CA GLY A 197 -18.02 -0.43 12.76
C GLY A 197 -19.24 0.28 12.16
N GLU A 198 -19.43 1.57 12.51
CA GLU A 198 -20.52 2.40 11.97
C GLU A 198 -20.12 3.15 10.69
N GLU A 199 -18.83 3.14 10.32
CA GLU A 199 -18.30 3.89 9.19
C GLU A 199 -18.45 3.14 7.85
N SER A 200 -19.01 3.82 6.84
CA SER A 200 -18.98 3.38 5.44
C SER A 200 -17.80 4.04 4.74
N LEU A 201 -16.97 3.23 4.09
CA LEU A 201 -15.76 3.65 3.39
C LEU A 201 -15.83 3.19 1.93
N LYS A 202 -15.49 4.10 1.01
CA LYS A 202 -15.45 3.85 -0.44
C LYS A 202 -14.01 3.77 -0.93
N ALA A 203 -13.84 3.34 -2.19
CA ALA A 203 -12.53 3.32 -2.82
C ALA A 203 -11.77 4.64 -2.64
N GLY A 204 -10.54 4.55 -2.17
CA GLY A 204 -9.67 5.66 -1.81
C GLY A 204 -9.86 6.20 -0.38
N ASP A 205 -10.95 5.87 0.33
CA ASP A 205 -11.09 6.17 1.74
C ASP A 205 -10.18 5.26 2.58
N ALA A 206 -9.83 5.74 3.76
CA ALA A 206 -9.08 4.97 4.74
C ALA A 206 -9.57 5.23 6.17
N ALA A 207 -9.18 4.37 7.10
CA ALA A 207 -9.45 4.53 8.52
C ALA A 207 -8.25 4.14 9.38
N ALA A 208 -7.89 5.04 10.32
CA ALA A 208 -7.01 4.72 11.43
C ALA A 208 -7.83 4.01 12.53
N LEU A 209 -7.37 2.85 12.96
CA LEU A 209 -8.04 1.96 13.90
C LEU A 209 -7.13 1.76 15.11
N THR A 210 -7.53 2.33 16.26
CA THR A 210 -6.77 2.26 17.51
C THR A 210 -7.64 1.71 18.64
N ASP A 211 -7.01 1.12 19.65
CA ASP A 211 -7.69 0.58 20.82
C ASP A 211 -8.74 -0.48 20.48
N MET A 212 -8.44 -1.30 19.49
CA MET A 212 -9.27 -2.41 19.03
C MET A 212 -8.46 -3.70 19.05
N THR A 213 -9.11 -4.79 19.41
CA THR A 213 -8.51 -6.13 19.37
C THR A 213 -8.92 -6.90 18.12
N GLN A 214 -10.03 -6.50 17.49
CA GLN A 214 -10.56 -7.14 16.31
C GLN A 214 -11.09 -6.08 15.34
N ILE A 215 -10.76 -6.26 14.07
CA ILE A 215 -11.19 -5.42 12.97
C ILE A 215 -12.07 -6.29 12.07
N GLN A 216 -13.33 -5.94 11.98
CA GLN A 216 -14.29 -6.57 11.09
C GLN A 216 -14.59 -5.62 9.93
N VAL A 217 -14.39 -6.11 8.71
CA VAL A 217 -14.64 -5.37 7.47
C VAL A 217 -15.71 -6.10 6.69
N ARG A 218 -16.87 -5.48 6.52
CA ARG A 218 -17.99 -6.04 5.73
C ARG A 218 -18.12 -5.30 4.41
N SER A 219 -18.14 -6.03 3.31
CA SER A 219 -18.36 -5.44 1.98
C SER A 219 -19.83 -5.17 1.71
N ARG A 220 -20.10 -4.09 0.98
CA ARG A 220 -21.43 -3.78 0.43
C ARG A 220 -21.51 -4.01 -1.07
N ALA A 221 -20.35 -4.14 -1.71
CA ALA A 221 -20.15 -4.42 -3.13
C ALA A 221 -18.83 -5.19 -3.25
N PRO A 222 -18.54 -5.86 -4.37
CA PRO A 222 -17.22 -6.47 -4.57
C PRO A 222 -16.12 -5.47 -4.26
N SER A 223 -15.28 -5.77 -3.27
CA SER A 223 -14.33 -4.83 -2.67
C SER A 223 -12.94 -5.44 -2.52
N GLU A 224 -11.94 -4.57 -2.49
CA GLU A 224 -10.55 -4.93 -2.20
C GLU A 224 -9.99 -3.95 -1.18
N VAL A 225 -9.36 -4.46 -0.13
CA VAL A 225 -8.82 -3.66 0.97
C VAL A 225 -7.41 -4.10 1.32
N LEU A 226 -6.59 -3.14 1.76
CA LEU A 226 -5.31 -3.38 2.43
C LEU A 226 -5.43 -2.96 3.89
N LEU A 227 -4.91 -3.79 4.79
CA LEU A 227 -4.81 -3.52 6.21
C LEU A 227 -3.34 -3.53 6.61
N PHE A 228 -2.90 -2.45 7.24
CA PHE A 228 -1.56 -2.29 7.79
C PHE A 228 -1.65 -2.48 9.30
N ASP A 229 -1.13 -3.58 9.80
CA ASP A 229 -1.04 -3.91 11.23
C ASP A 229 0.31 -3.44 11.75
N LEU A 230 0.31 -2.49 12.68
CA LEU A 230 1.47 -1.69 13.09
C LEU A 230 1.68 -1.74 14.61
N ALA A 231 2.93 -1.71 15.06
CA ALA A 231 3.30 -1.56 16.46
C ALA A 231 2.94 -0.19 17.03
#